data_a20412c8047285cbafff0b46a6c7935d
#
_entry.id   a20412c8047285cbafff0b46a6c7935d
#
_cell.length_a   1.000
_cell.length_b   1.000
_cell.length_c   1.000
_cell.angle_alpha   90.00
_cell.angle_beta   90.00
_cell.angle_gamma   90.00
#
_symmetry.space_group_name_H-M   'P 1'
#
loop_
_entity.id
_entity.type
_entity.pdbx_description
1 polymer ?
#
loop_
_entity_poly.entity_id
_entity_poly.type
_entity_poly.pdbx_seq_one_letter_code
_entity_poly.pdbx_strand_id
1 'polypeptide(L)'
;TQAQPEIAGWDEYKEAEQYYQDRIARKMEKIKTLPVGQEVLTDIQMLDEVYEQLRKQLLEDPNADAELLLSAMIRHQQQKLDIMEKILNRVDKYQSNESSNHEM
;
A
#
# COMPACT_ATOMS: atom_id res chain seq x y z
N THR A 1 -8.41 6.14 29.79
CA THR A 1 -8.27 6.01 29.24
C THR A 1 -8.06 6.39 28.10
N GLN A 2 -7.83 6.72 27.48
CA GLN A 2 -7.63 7.06 26.62
C GLN A 2 -6.84 6.91 25.85
N ALA A 3 -6.49 6.42 25.44
CA ALA A 3 -5.41 6.21 24.65
C ALA A 3 -5.61 6.50 23.20
N GLN A 4 -6.81 6.62 22.75
CA GLN A 4 -7.07 6.95 21.35
C GLN A 4 -7.45 8.41 21.20
N PRO A 5 -6.83 9.10 20.23
CA PRO A 5 -7.21 10.47 19.98
C PRO A 5 -8.63 10.55 19.42
N GLU A 6 -9.33 11.59 19.79
CA GLU A 6 -10.65 11.83 19.23
C GLU A 6 -10.50 12.51 17.88
N ILE A 7 -10.44 11.72 16.85
CA ILE A 7 -10.26 12.22 15.49
C ILE A 7 -11.51 11.87 14.68
N ALA A 8 -12.08 12.87 14.04
CA ALA A 8 -13.24 12.66 13.17
C ALA A 8 -12.87 11.70 12.04
N GLY A 9 -13.71 10.70 11.83
CA GLY A 9 -13.47 9.71 10.78
C GLY A 9 -12.48 8.62 11.15
N TRP A 10 -12.05 8.56 12.40
CA TRP A 10 -11.06 7.59 12.83
C TRP A 10 -11.52 6.14 12.63
N ASP A 11 -12.78 5.87 12.97
CA ASP A 11 -13.31 4.50 12.84
C ASP A 11 -13.41 4.08 11.39
N GLU A 12 -13.89 4.97 10.53
CA GLU A 12 -13.96 4.67 9.10
C GLU A 12 -12.58 4.48 8.51
N TYR A 13 -11.62 5.28 8.96
CA TYR A 13 -10.23 5.15 8.53
C TYR A 13 -9.70 3.77 8.92
N LYS A 14 -9.92 3.34 10.15
CA LYS A 14 -9.40 2.06 10.62
C LYS A 14 -9.96 0.89 9.83
N GLU A 15 -11.24 0.95 9.49
CA GLU A 15 -11.87 -0.09 8.67
C GLU A 15 -11.26 -0.12 7.28
N ALA A 16 -11.11 1.04 6.67
CA ALA A 16 -10.51 1.13 5.34
C ALA A 16 -9.06 0.67 5.37
N GLU A 17 -8.31 1.08 6.38
CA GLU A 17 -6.91 0.69 6.51
C GLU A 17 -6.77 -0.83 6.60
N GLN A 18 -7.61 -1.47 7.40
CA GLN A 18 -7.57 -2.91 7.54
C GLN A 18 -7.86 -3.61 6.22
N TYR A 19 -8.84 -3.11 5.50
CA TYR A 19 -9.19 -3.64 4.20
C TYR A 19 -7.98 -3.59 3.25
N TYR A 20 -7.32 -2.44 3.18
CA TYR A 20 -6.17 -2.29 2.29
C TYR A 20 -4.96 -3.07 2.77
N GLN A 21 -4.70 -3.10 4.08
CA GLN A 21 -3.56 -3.84 4.62
C GLN A 21 -3.67 -5.33 4.32
N ASP A 22 -4.85 -5.90 4.45
CA ASP A 22 -5.05 -7.31 4.13
C ASP A 22 -4.74 -7.60 2.66
N ARG A 23 -5.23 -6.76 1.77
CA ARG A 23 -5.00 -6.94 0.35
C ARG A 23 -3.54 -6.72 -0.02
N ILE A 24 -2.93 -5.70 0.57
CA ILE A 24 -1.52 -5.41 0.34
C ILE A 24 -0.65 -6.57 0.81
N ALA A 25 -0.95 -7.12 1.98
CA ALA A 25 -0.18 -8.24 2.52
C ALA A 25 -0.24 -9.46 1.60
N ARG A 26 -1.42 -9.77 1.08
CA ARG A 26 -1.58 -10.90 0.16
C ARG A 26 -0.82 -10.71 -1.14
N LYS A 27 -0.87 -9.50 -1.67
CA LYS A 27 -0.15 -9.21 -2.91
C LYS A 27 1.35 -9.18 -2.69
N MET A 28 1.78 -8.69 -1.54
CA MET A 28 3.20 -8.68 -1.20
C MET A 28 3.76 -10.10 -1.11
N GLU A 29 2.99 -11.02 -0.55
CA GLU A 29 3.39 -12.41 -0.51
C GLU A 29 3.64 -12.97 -1.90
N LYS A 30 2.77 -12.64 -2.84
CA LYS A 30 2.94 -13.07 -4.23
C LYS A 30 4.16 -12.41 -4.85
N ILE A 31 4.32 -11.11 -4.65
CA ILE A 31 5.43 -10.37 -5.23
C ILE A 31 6.77 -10.90 -4.76
N LYS A 32 6.87 -11.28 -3.49
CA LYS A 32 8.10 -11.80 -2.93
C LYS A 32 8.56 -13.10 -3.59
N THR A 33 7.64 -13.86 -4.14
CA THR A 33 7.98 -15.13 -4.80
C THR A 33 8.32 -14.94 -6.28
N LEU A 34 8.18 -13.74 -6.80
CA LEU A 34 8.39 -13.47 -8.22
C LEU A 34 9.79 -12.93 -8.46
N PRO A 35 10.31 -13.11 -9.69
CA PRO A 35 11.62 -12.58 -10.05
C PRO A 35 11.55 -11.09 -10.36
N VAL A 36 11.14 -10.30 -9.37
CA VAL A 36 11.11 -8.84 -9.52
C VAL A 36 12.44 -8.26 -9.07
N GLY A 37 12.83 -7.16 -9.67
CA GLY A 37 14.07 -6.52 -9.34
C GLY A 37 14.07 -5.85 -7.98
N GLN A 38 15.25 -5.64 -7.44
CA GLN A 38 15.41 -4.97 -6.17
C GLN A 38 14.83 -3.55 -6.21
N GLU A 39 14.86 -2.93 -7.37
CA GLU A 39 14.29 -1.61 -7.57
C GLU A 39 12.81 -1.55 -7.22
N VAL A 40 12.06 -2.57 -7.64
CA VAL A 40 10.64 -2.66 -7.36
C VAL A 40 10.38 -2.75 -5.86
N LEU A 41 11.15 -3.60 -5.19
CA LEU A 41 11.01 -3.77 -3.76
C LEU A 41 11.36 -2.49 -3.00
N THR A 42 12.38 -1.79 -3.47
CA THR A 42 12.78 -0.51 -2.89
C THR A 42 11.68 0.54 -3.07
N ASP A 43 11.07 0.59 -4.24
CA ASP A 43 9.99 1.53 -4.51
C ASP A 43 8.80 1.29 -3.58
N ILE A 44 8.46 0.03 -3.35
CA ILE A 44 7.38 -0.32 -2.44
C ILE A 44 7.74 0.13 -1.02
N GLN A 45 8.99 -0.06 -0.62
CA GLN A 45 9.46 0.35 0.69
C GLN A 45 9.38 1.87 0.86
N MET A 46 9.70 2.61 -0.18
CA MET A 46 9.59 4.07 -0.14
C MET A 46 8.15 4.53 0.06
N LEU A 47 7.20 3.82 -0.51
CA LEU A 47 5.79 4.13 -0.28
C LEU A 47 5.42 3.94 1.19
N ASP A 48 5.95 2.91 1.82
CA ASP A 48 5.71 2.68 3.25
C ASP A 48 6.29 3.80 4.11
N GLU A 49 7.43 4.33 3.72
CA GLU A 49 8.04 5.44 4.45
C GLU A 49 7.17 6.70 4.39
N VAL A 50 6.61 6.99 3.24
CA VAL A 50 5.70 8.14 3.10
C VAL A 50 4.47 7.96 3.98
N TYR A 51 3.90 6.76 3.99
CA TYR A 51 2.74 6.47 4.83
C TYR A 51 3.08 6.69 6.31
N GLU A 52 4.24 6.23 6.74
CA GLU A 52 4.65 6.39 8.13
C GLU A 52 4.86 7.86 8.49
N GLN A 53 5.33 8.67 7.57
CA GLN A 53 5.48 10.10 7.80
C GLN A 53 4.12 10.78 7.97
N LEU A 54 3.15 10.40 7.16
CA LEU A 54 1.79 10.93 7.30
C LEU A 54 1.19 10.54 8.64
N ARG A 55 1.40 9.31 9.04
CA ARG A 55 0.91 8.81 10.31
C ARG A 55 1.54 9.56 11.48
N LYS A 56 2.83 9.77 11.40
CA LYS A 56 3.56 10.50 12.42
C LYS A 56 3.04 11.93 12.56
N GLN A 57 2.82 12.58 11.43
CA GLN A 57 2.28 13.94 11.43
C GLN A 57 0.89 13.98 12.06
N LEU A 58 0.06 13.01 11.76
CA LEU A 58 -1.29 12.92 12.31
C LEU A 58 -1.25 12.80 13.84
N LEU A 59 -0.35 11.99 14.36
CA LEU A 59 -0.31 11.68 15.79
C LEU A 59 0.46 12.70 16.60
N GLU A 60 1.43 13.38 16.01
CA GLU A 60 2.35 14.23 16.74
C GLU A 60 2.14 15.72 16.55
N ASP A 61 1.52 16.13 15.46
CA ASP A 61 1.33 17.55 15.17
C ASP A 61 -0.03 18.01 15.67
N PRO A 62 -0.07 18.84 16.71
CA PRO A 62 -1.36 19.32 17.25
C PRO A 62 -2.11 20.23 16.30
N ASN A 63 -1.43 20.78 15.29
CA ASN A 63 -2.06 21.65 14.30
C ASN A 63 -2.41 20.94 13.00
N ALA A 64 -2.22 19.63 12.96
CA ALA A 64 -2.48 18.87 11.75
C ALA A 64 -3.98 18.82 11.44
N ASP A 65 -4.30 18.89 10.15
CA ASP A 65 -5.65 18.65 9.68
C ASP A 65 -5.87 17.13 9.61
N ALA A 66 -6.50 16.60 10.65
CA ALA A 66 -6.66 15.15 10.79
C ALA A 66 -7.45 14.54 9.63
N GLU A 67 -8.53 15.19 9.23
CA GLU A 67 -9.34 14.69 8.12
C GLU A 67 -8.55 14.60 6.83
N LEU A 68 -7.78 15.63 6.55
CA LEU A 68 -6.96 15.67 5.36
C LEU A 68 -5.88 14.58 5.41
N LEU A 69 -5.25 14.40 6.55
CA LEU A 69 -4.21 13.39 6.70
C LEU A 69 -4.77 11.97 6.58
N LEU A 70 -5.92 11.71 7.19
CA LEU A 70 -6.56 10.40 7.08
C LEU A 70 -6.91 10.09 5.63
N SER A 71 -7.47 11.07 4.92
CA SER A 71 -7.77 10.90 3.51
C SER A 71 -6.52 10.63 2.68
N ALA A 72 -5.44 11.35 2.99
CA ALA A 72 -4.18 11.16 2.27
C ALA A 72 -3.60 9.78 2.54
N MET A 73 -3.73 9.29 3.76
CA MET A 73 -3.22 7.97 4.13
C MET A 73 -3.98 6.86 3.40
N ILE A 74 -5.30 6.98 3.32
CA ILE A 74 -6.11 6.01 2.60
C ILE A 74 -5.77 6.03 1.11
N ARG A 75 -5.65 7.23 0.55
CA ARG A 75 -5.28 7.36 -0.87
C ARG A 75 -3.93 6.74 -1.14
N HIS A 76 -3.00 6.89 -0.20
CA HIS A 76 -1.67 6.32 -0.34
C HIS A 76 -1.73 4.80 -0.37
N GLN A 77 -2.56 4.20 0.48
CA GLN A 77 -2.74 2.74 0.50
C GLN A 77 -3.38 2.26 -0.80
N GLN A 78 -4.35 3.02 -1.33
CA GLN A 78 -4.96 2.70 -2.62
C GLN A 78 -3.91 2.72 -3.73
N GLN A 79 -3.06 3.73 -3.75
CA GLN A 79 -2.00 3.85 -4.74
C GLN A 79 -1.01 2.69 -4.63
N LYS A 80 -0.64 2.33 -3.41
CA LYS A 80 0.27 1.22 -3.21
C LYS A 80 -0.32 -0.08 -3.74
N LEU A 81 -1.58 -0.35 -3.41
CA LEU A 81 -2.26 -1.54 -3.89
C LEU A 81 -2.32 -1.56 -5.41
N ASP A 82 -2.64 -0.42 -6.02
CA ASP A 82 -2.71 -0.29 -7.47
C ASP A 82 -1.37 -0.59 -8.13
N ILE A 83 -0.29 -0.06 -7.57
CA ILE A 83 1.07 -0.32 -8.07
C ILE A 83 1.39 -1.80 -7.98
N MET A 84 1.05 -2.43 -6.87
CA MET A 84 1.31 -3.86 -6.68
C MET A 84 0.52 -4.71 -7.67
N GLU A 85 -0.73 -4.34 -7.93
CA GLU A 85 -1.54 -5.03 -8.93
C GLU A 85 -0.94 -4.91 -10.32
N LYS A 86 -0.44 -3.74 -10.67
CA LYS A 86 0.22 -3.53 -11.95
C LYS A 86 1.48 -4.37 -12.08
N ILE A 87 2.24 -4.48 -11.01
CA ILE A 87 3.44 -5.34 -11.01
C ILE A 87 3.06 -6.79 -11.28
N LEU A 88 2.06 -7.29 -10.56
CA LEU A 88 1.61 -8.67 -10.73
C LEU A 88 1.07 -8.94 -12.12
N ASN A 89 0.29 -8.01 -12.65
CA ASN A 89 -0.27 -8.14 -13.99
C ASN A 89 0.82 -8.16 -15.06
N ARG A 90 1.84 -7.35 -14.87
CA ARG A 90 2.96 -7.31 -15.82
C ARG A 90 3.74 -8.60 -15.83
N VAL A 91 3.98 -9.17 -14.66
CA VAL A 91 4.70 -10.44 -14.57
C VAL A 91 3.88 -11.57 -15.19
N ASP A 92 2.57 -11.62 -14.91
CA ASP A 92 1.69 -12.62 -15.49
C ASP A 92 1.70 -12.55 -17.02
N LYS A 93 1.63 -11.35 -17.56
CA LYS A 93 1.67 -11.15 -19.00
C LYS A 93 2.98 -11.64 -19.60
N TYR A 94 4.08 -11.34 -18.93
CA TYR A 94 5.39 -11.74 -19.39
C TYR A 94 5.51 -13.28 -19.40
N GLN A 95 5.07 -13.93 -18.34
CA GLN A 95 5.12 -15.37 -18.25
C GLN A 95 4.21 -16.04 -19.28
N SER A 96 3.04 -15.44 -19.51
CA SER A 96 2.11 -15.94 -20.53
C SER A 96 2.74 -15.88 -21.92
N ASN A 97 3.39 -14.77 -22.23
CA ASN A 97 4.06 -14.62 -23.53
C ASN A 97 5.19 -15.62 -23.71
N GLU A 98 5.95 -15.88 -22.67
CA GLU A 98 7.00 -16.88 -22.71
C GLU A 98 6.45 -18.27 -22.98
N SER A 99 5.36 -18.63 -22.31
CA SER A 99 4.70 -19.91 -22.53
C SER A 99 4.21 -20.05 -23.95
N SER A 100 3.63 -18.99 -24.51
CA SER A 100 3.17 -19.00 -25.89
C SER A 100 4.31 -19.20 -26.87
N ASN A 101 5.45 -18.57 -26.61
CA ASN A 101 6.62 -18.74 -27.47
C ASN A 101 7.17 -20.15 -27.42
N HIS A 102 7.06 -20.81 -26.30
CA HIS A 102 7.54 -22.18 -26.15
C HIS A 102 6.69 -23.19 -26.89
N GLU A 103 5.44 -22.88 -27.09
CA GLU A 103 4.52 -23.79 -27.75
C GLU A 103 4.69 -23.82 -29.26
N MET A 104 5.49 -22.92 -29.79
CA MET A 104 5.77 -22.93 -31.22
C MET A 104 6.88 -23.88 -31.57
#